data_f7a8bb96cf6f0eab7498bdef44d5b305
#
_entry.id   f7a8bb96cf6f0eab7498bdef44d5b305
#
_cell.length_a   1.000
_cell.length_b   1.000
_cell.length_c   1.000
_cell.angle_alpha   90.00
_cell.angle_beta   90.00
_cell.angle_gamma   90.00
#
_symmetry.space_group_name_H-M   'P 1'
#
loop_
_entity.id
_entity.type
_entity.pdbx_description
1 polymer ?
#
loop_
_entity_poly.entity_id
_entity_poly.type
_entity_poly.pdbx_seq_one_letter_code
_entity_poly.pdbx_strand_id
1 'polypeptide(L)'
;MRRTIERIDRLMASILSVEQAAELHAVLVTCLVGEGGGSRGYETIAEYVELFLAAKRLEGCSERSLRYYASTLARFCDEVSKPAHDVTTDDIRDYLMSYSGDGSIGKTTIDNIRRVISSFFSWLEEEDYIYKSPVRRIKKIKTSRVLKPVY
;
A
#
# COMPACT_ATOMS: atom_id res chain seq x y z
N MET A 1 8.20 -8.28 -5.42
CA MET A 1 9.60 -8.68 -5.22
C MET A 1 9.96 -9.98 -5.90
N ARG A 2 9.36 -11.13 -5.56
CA ARG A 2 9.66 -12.42 -6.20
C ARG A 2 9.62 -12.37 -7.73
N ARG A 3 8.58 -11.79 -8.32
CA ARG A 3 8.46 -11.62 -9.78
C ARG A 3 9.58 -10.77 -10.40
N THR A 4 10.10 -9.80 -9.64
CA THR A 4 11.21 -8.96 -10.10
C THR A 4 12.51 -9.76 -10.11
N ILE A 5 12.76 -10.55 -9.06
CA ILE A 5 13.91 -11.45 -8.99
C ILE A 5 13.87 -12.48 -10.12
N GLU A 6 12.73 -13.16 -10.30
CA GLU A 6 12.53 -14.12 -11.40
C GLU A 6 12.77 -13.51 -12.77
N ARG A 7 12.36 -12.25 -12.95
CA ARG A 7 12.59 -11.53 -14.20
C ARG A 7 14.06 -11.21 -14.41
N ILE A 8 14.78 -10.78 -13.37
CA ILE A 8 16.22 -10.53 -13.43
C ILE A 8 16.97 -11.83 -13.71
N ASP A 9 16.65 -12.88 -12.97
CA ASP A 9 17.26 -14.20 -13.18
C ASP A 9 17.08 -14.68 -14.62
N ARG A 10 15.90 -14.54 -15.17
CA ARG A 10 15.58 -14.93 -16.55
C ARG A 10 16.36 -14.10 -17.57
N LEU A 11 16.49 -12.80 -17.36
CA LEU A 11 17.23 -11.92 -18.27
C LEU A 11 18.74 -12.18 -18.19
N MET A 12 19.24 -12.55 -17.02
CA MET A 12 20.66 -12.79 -16.80
C MET A 12 21.08 -14.22 -17.12
N ALA A 13 20.15 -15.16 -17.24
CA ALA A 13 20.42 -16.59 -17.48
C ALA A 13 21.20 -16.85 -18.78
N SER A 14 21.06 -15.98 -19.79
CA SER A 14 21.78 -16.08 -21.06
C SER A 14 23.22 -15.53 -21.00
N ILE A 15 23.55 -14.77 -19.96
CA ILE A 15 24.84 -14.05 -19.83
C ILE A 15 25.73 -14.72 -18.79
N LEU A 16 25.11 -15.26 -17.73
CA LEU A 16 25.81 -15.83 -16.58
C LEU A 16 25.92 -17.34 -16.67
N SER A 17 27.00 -17.89 -16.11
CA SER A 17 27.10 -19.33 -15.84
C SER A 17 26.08 -19.77 -14.78
N VAL A 18 25.83 -21.07 -14.66
CA VAL A 18 24.89 -21.61 -13.66
C VAL A 18 25.31 -21.21 -12.23
N GLU A 19 26.60 -21.23 -11.95
CA GLU A 19 27.13 -20.82 -10.63
C GLU A 19 26.95 -19.34 -10.37
N GLN A 20 27.24 -18.48 -11.36
CA GLN A 20 27.05 -17.04 -11.27
C GLN A 20 25.57 -16.65 -11.17
N ALA A 21 24.69 -17.36 -11.87
CA ALA A 21 23.25 -17.14 -11.77
C ALA A 21 22.71 -17.50 -10.38
N ALA A 22 23.20 -18.58 -9.78
CA ALA A 22 22.84 -18.96 -8.42
C ALA A 22 23.33 -17.95 -7.38
N GLU A 23 24.53 -17.42 -7.56
CA GLU A 23 25.10 -16.39 -6.69
C GLU A 23 24.33 -15.06 -6.81
N LEU A 24 24.01 -14.65 -8.03
CA LEU A 24 23.15 -13.48 -8.27
C LEU A 24 21.78 -13.65 -7.62
N HIS A 25 21.14 -14.79 -7.78
CA HIS A 25 19.84 -15.08 -7.15
C HIS A 25 19.93 -14.96 -5.62
N ALA A 26 20.95 -15.53 -5.00
CA ALA A 26 21.16 -15.43 -3.55
C ALA A 26 21.34 -13.97 -3.10
N VAL A 27 22.11 -13.17 -3.82
CA VAL A 27 22.32 -11.75 -3.55
C VAL A 27 21.00 -10.97 -3.70
N LEU A 28 20.24 -11.22 -4.76
CA LEU A 28 18.95 -10.56 -4.99
C LEU A 28 17.93 -10.90 -3.89
N VAL A 29 17.87 -12.16 -3.49
CA VAL A 29 17.02 -12.59 -2.37
C VAL A 29 17.43 -11.89 -1.08
N THR A 30 18.73 -11.87 -0.78
CA THR A 30 19.23 -11.20 0.44
C THR A 30 18.96 -9.69 0.43
N CYS A 31 19.19 -9.02 -0.69
CA CYS A 31 19.04 -7.56 -0.77
C CYS A 31 17.58 -7.10 -0.92
N LEU A 32 16.76 -7.85 -1.62
CA LEU A 32 15.41 -7.40 -2.00
C LEU A 32 14.30 -8.06 -1.17
N VAL A 33 14.51 -9.29 -0.69
CA VAL A 33 13.55 -9.97 0.18
C VAL A 33 13.93 -9.80 1.64
N GLY A 34 15.21 -9.48 1.91
CA GLY A 34 15.75 -9.28 3.24
C GLY A 34 15.96 -10.59 3.98
N GLU A 35 17.21 -11.02 4.18
CA GLU A 35 17.46 -11.76 5.40
C GLU A 35 17.20 -10.79 6.53
N GLY A 36 16.36 -11.20 7.47
CA GLY A 36 15.97 -10.43 8.64
C GLY A 36 17.14 -9.89 9.45
N GLY A 37 17.84 -8.95 8.87
CA GLY A 37 18.76 -8.07 9.54
C GLY A 37 18.02 -6.82 9.95
N GLY A 38 17.29 -6.88 11.05
CA GLY A 38 16.83 -5.68 11.74
C GLY A 38 15.54 -5.01 11.25
N SER A 39 14.95 -5.39 10.15
CA SER A 39 13.58 -5.04 9.87
C SER A 39 12.71 -6.05 10.61
N ARG A 40 12.13 -5.65 11.72
CA ARG A 40 11.03 -6.40 12.34
C ARG A 40 9.97 -6.53 11.25
N GLY A 41 9.91 -7.70 10.62
CA GLY A 41 8.92 -8.00 9.61
C GLY A 41 7.55 -7.98 10.28
N TYR A 42 6.88 -6.85 10.24
CA TYR A 42 5.48 -6.79 10.55
C TYR A 42 4.77 -7.59 9.46
N GLU A 43 4.14 -8.67 9.83
CA GLU A 43 3.54 -9.59 8.87
C GLU A 43 2.17 -9.08 8.39
N THR A 44 1.52 -8.24 9.19
CA THR A 44 0.16 -7.78 8.92
C THR A 44 0.07 -6.28 8.68
N ILE A 45 -0.88 -5.88 7.86
CA ILE A 45 -1.17 -4.45 7.64
C ILE A 45 -1.54 -3.76 8.97
N ALA A 46 -2.23 -4.46 9.87
CA ALA A 46 -2.67 -3.92 11.15
C ALA A 46 -1.50 -3.42 12.01
N GLU A 47 -0.40 -4.12 12.04
CA GLU A 47 0.81 -3.70 12.78
C GLU A 47 1.41 -2.43 12.17
N TYR A 48 1.46 -2.32 10.86
CA TYR A 48 1.89 -1.10 10.18
C TYR A 48 0.94 0.08 10.41
N VAL A 49 -0.35 -0.17 10.53
CA VAL A 49 -1.35 0.87 10.84
C VAL A 49 -1.06 1.51 12.20
N GLU A 50 -0.73 0.73 13.21
CA GLU A 50 -0.36 1.26 14.52
C GLU A 50 0.87 2.18 14.45
N LEU A 51 1.89 1.78 13.71
CA LEU A 51 3.07 2.60 13.48
C LEU A 51 2.76 3.88 12.69
N PHE A 52 1.92 3.77 11.68
CA PHE A 52 1.47 4.92 10.89
C PHE A 52 0.71 5.94 11.74
N LEU A 53 -0.21 5.47 12.58
CA LEU A 53 -0.97 6.35 13.48
C LEU A 53 -0.06 7.03 14.51
N ALA A 54 0.93 6.32 15.04
CA ALA A 54 1.92 6.91 15.95
C ALA A 54 2.74 8.00 15.25
N ALA A 55 3.17 7.77 14.01
CA ALA A 55 3.88 8.75 13.20
C ALA A 55 3.01 9.99 12.92
N LYS A 56 1.74 9.80 12.57
CA LYS A 56 0.80 10.89 12.33
C LYS A 56 0.49 11.70 13.60
N ARG A 57 0.43 11.04 14.74
CA ARG A 57 0.29 11.72 16.03
C ARG A 57 1.49 12.62 16.35
N LEU A 58 2.69 12.13 16.08
CA LEU A 58 3.93 12.91 16.25
C LEU A 58 3.96 14.12 15.31
N GLU A 59 3.44 14.01 14.11
CA GLU A 59 3.32 15.11 13.14
C GLU A 59 2.27 16.16 13.54
N GLY A 60 1.49 15.93 14.59
CA GLY A 60 0.49 16.87 15.09
C GLY A 60 -0.90 16.70 14.51
N CYS A 61 -1.23 15.54 13.92
CA CYS A 61 -2.58 15.25 13.49
C CYS A 61 -3.57 15.27 14.67
N SER A 62 -4.77 15.82 14.43
CA SER A 62 -5.82 15.86 15.43
C SER A 62 -6.32 14.45 15.79
N GLU A 63 -6.82 14.27 17.02
CA GLU A 63 -7.43 13.00 17.44
C GLU A 63 -8.60 12.58 16.54
N ARG A 64 -9.36 13.54 16.04
CA ARG A 64 -10.47 13.29 15.10
C ARG A 64 -9.95 12.69 13.78
N SER A 65 -8.89 13.25 13.22
CA SER A 65 -8.25 12.72 12.00
C SER A 65 -7.66 11.34 12.23
N LEU A 66 -7.02 11.11 13.36
CA LEU A 66 -6.45 9.81 13.72
C LEU A 66 -7.52 8.73 13.86
N ARG A 67 -8.66 9.04 14.47
CA ARG A 67 -9.81 8.11 14.56
C ARG A 67 -10.35 7.76 13.17
N TYR A 68 -10.46 8.75 12.31
CA TYR A 68 -10.90 8.52 10.93
C TYR A 68 -9.93 7.63 10.16
N TYR A 69 -8.63 7.87 10.27
CA TYR A 69 -7.60 7.02 9.67
C TYR A 69 -7.66 5.59 10.24
N ALA A 70 -7.74 5.47 11.55
CA ALA A 70 -7.79 4.17 12.22
C ALA A 70 -9.01 3.34 11.77
N SER A 71 -10.20 3.92 11.77
CA SER A 71 -11.42 3.22 11.37
C SER A 71 -11.44 2.84 9.90
N THR A 72 -10.96 3.73 9.03
CA THR A 72 -10.89 3.49 7.58
C THR A 72 -9.90 2.37 7.26
N LEU A 73 -8.70 2.41 7.85
CA LEU A 73 -7.68 1.39 7.64
C LEU A 73 -8.03 0.05 8.29
N ALA A 74 -8.73 0.04 9.43
CA ALA A 74 -9.22 -1.19 10.04
C ALA A 74 -10.18 -1.94 9.11
N ARG A 75 -11.12 -1.25 8.50
CA ARG A 75 -12.03 -1.83 7.49
C ARG A 75 -11.28 -2.36 6.27
N PHE A 76 -10.29 -1.61 5.81
CA PHE A 76 -9.44 -2.04 4.70
C PHE A 76 -8.68 -3.33 5.05
N CYS A 77 -8.13 -3.43 6.26
CA CYS A 77 -7.42 -4.63 6.73
C CYS A 77 -8.34 -5.85 6.81
N ASP A 78 -9.57 -5.66 7.25
CA ASP A 78 -10.54 -6.76 7.36
C ASP A 78 -10.94 -7.32 5.99
N GLU A 79 -11.05 -6.45 4.99
CA GLU A 79 -11.45 -6.85 3.64
C GLU A 79 -10.27 -7.35 2.79
N VAL A 80 -9.12 -6.74 2.96
CA VAL A 80 -7.89 -7.09 2.23
C VAL A 80 -6.92 -7.78 3.18
N SER A 81 -7.14 -9.07 3.39
CA SER A 81 -6.34 -9.91 4.30
C SER A 81 -5.03 -10.36 3.66
N LYS A 82 -4.19 -9.41 3.25
CA LYS A 82 -2.89 -9.68 2.64
C LYS A 82 -1.79 -8.92 3.38
N PRO A 83 -0.53 -9.43 3.39
CA PRO A 83 0.61 -8.64 3.81
C PRO A 83 0.72 -7.36 2.97
N ALA A 84 1.24 -6.29 3.58
CA ALA A 84 1.32 -4.98 2.91
C ALA A 84 2.07 -5.02 1.56
N HIS A 85 3.12 -5.83 1.48
CA HIS A 85 3.92 -6.00 0.26
C HIS A 85 3.22 -6.80 -0.85
N ASP A 86 2.17 -7.54 -0.53
CA ASP A 86 1.39 -8.34 -1.48
C ASP A 86 0.14 -7.61 -2.00
N VAL A 87 -0.22 -6.48 -1.42
CA VAL A 87 -1.36 -5.67 -1.86
C VAL A 87 -1.07 -5.07 -3.22
N THR A 88 -1.93 -5.34 -4.17
CA THR A 88 -1.83 -4.84 -5.55
C THR A 88 -2.74 -3.64 -5.78
N THR A 89 -2.47 -2.91 -6.87
CA THR A 89 -3.36 -1.83 -7.31
C THR A 89 -4.78 -2.33 -7.58
N ASP A 90 -4.93 -3.54 -8.13
CA ASP A 90 -6.25 -4.12 -8.41
C ASP A 90 -7.00 -4.49 -7.14
N ASP A 91 -6.32 -4.98 -6.11
CA ASP A 91 -6.93 -5.21 -4.79
C ASP A 91 -7.57 -3.93 -4.23
N ILE A 92 -6.89 -2.80 -4.37
CA ILE A 92 -7.39 -1.50 -3.90
C ILE A 92 -8.52 -1.00 -4.78
N ARG A 93 -8.42 -1.16 -6.09
CA ARG A 93 -9.52 -0.82 -7.01
C ARG A 93 -10.78 -1.60 -6.69
N ASP A 94 -10.66 -2.90 -6.53
CA ASP A 94 -11.80 -3.78 -6.18
C ASP A 94 -12.41 -3.39 -4.85
N TYR A 95 -11.57 -3.07 -3.86
CA TYR A 95 -12.03 -2.58 -2.56
C TYR A 95 -12.82 -1.26 -2.69
N LEU A 96 -12.30 -0.29 -3.43
CA LEU A 96 -12.99 0.98 -3.65
C LEU A 96 -14.28 0.81 -4.48
N MET A 97 -14.26 -0.08 -5.46
CA MET A 97 -15.44 -0.40 -6.28
C MET A 97 -16.54 -1.08 -5.48
N SER A 98 -16.21 -1.83 -4.44
CA SER A 98 -17.21 -2.45 -3.57
C SER A 98 -18.15 -1.44 -2.90
N TYR A 99 -17.68 -0.23 -2.67
CA TYR A 99 -18.49 0.87 -2.14
C TYR A 99 -19.41 1.53 -3.16
N SER A 100 -19.12 1.42 -4.45
CA SER A 100 -19.92 2.04 -5.50
C SER A 100 -21.10 1.20 -5.95
N GLY A 101 -21.14 -0.08 -5.55
CA GLY A 101 -22.11 -1.06 -6.05
C GLY A 101 -23.55 -0.89 -5.59
N ASP A 102 -23.79 -0.32 -4.41
CA ASP A 102 -25.13 -0.16 -3.82
C ASP A 102 -25.66 1.28 -3.81
N GLY A 103 -24.83 2.25 -4.24
CA GLY A 103 -25.19 3.67 -4.27
C GLY A 103 -25.39 4.33 -2.91
N SER A 104 -25.16 3.62 -1.80
CA SER A 104 -25.35 4.14 -0.43
C SER A 104 -24.25 5.10 -0.01
N ILE A 105 -23.08 5.03 -0.65
CA ILE A 105 -21.90 5.86 -0.34
C ILE A 105 -21.59 6.75 -1.53
N GLY A 106 -21.50 8.06 -1.27
CA GLY A 106 -21.17 9.06 -2.29
C GLY A 106 -19.73 8.98 -2.78
N LYS A 107 -19.50 9.46 -3.99
CA LYS A 107 -18.15 9.52 -4.59
C LYS A 107 -17.13 10.29 -3.75
N THR A 108 -17.56 11.34 -3.04
CA THR A 108 -16.71 12.10 -2.13
C THR A 108 -16.19 11.24 -0.98
N THR A 109 -17.03 10.40 -0.39
CA THR A 109 -16.65 9.49 0.68
C THR A 109 -15.66 8.44 0.17
N ILE A 110 -15.89 7.88 -1.02
CA ILE A 110 -14.99 6.92 -1.66
C ILE A 110 -13.62 7.56 -1.93
N ASP A 111 -13.59 8.81 -2.41
CA ASP A 111 -12.34 9.54 -2.61
C ASP A 111 -11.60 9.83 -1.31
N ASN A 112 -12.32 10.12 -0.22
CA ASN A 112 -11.72 10.28 1.10
C ASN A 112 -11.09 8.97 1.60
N ILE A 113 -11.76 7.84 1.41
CA ILE A 113 -11.19 6.51 1.72
C ILE A 113 -9.93 6.26 0.89
N ARG A 114 -9.97 6.55 -0.41
CA ARG A 114 -8.79 6.46 -1.29
C ARG A 114 -7.63 7.30 -0.77
N ARG A 115 -7.87 8.51 -0.31
CA ARG A 115 -6.85 9.42 0.24
C ARG A 115 -6.19 8.84 1.49
N VAL A 116 -6.98 8.26 2.39
CA VAL A 116 -6.44 7.61 3.60
C VAL A 116 -5.54 6.44 3.23
N ILE A 117 -6.00 5.56 2.35
CA ILE A 117 -5.23 4.42 1.86
C ILE A 117 -3.96 4.89 1.14
N SER A 118 -4.06 5.94 0.31
CA SER A 118 -2.92 6.54 -0.38
C SER A 118 -1.87 7.08 0.59
N SER A 119 -2.29 7.80 1.63
CA SER A 119 -1.39 8.32 2.66
C SER A 119 -0.67 7.20 3.41
N PHE A 120 -1.38 6.13 3.73
CA PHE A 120 -0.81 4.97 4.42
C PHE A 120 0.24 4.26 3.57
N PHE A 121 -0.07 3.93 2.34
CA PHE A 121 0.89 3.25 1.45
C PHE A 121 2.05 4.14 1.02
N SER A 122 1.84 5.45 0.88
CA SER A 122 2.95 6.40 0.65
C SER A 122 3.90 6.44 1.83
N TRP A 123 3.37 6.44 3.04
CA TRP A 123 4.18 6.35 4.25
C TRP A 123 4.97 5.03 4.32
N LEU A 124 4.35 3.90 3.98
CA LEU A 124 5.06 2.60 3.91
C LEU A 124 6.20 2.62 2.89
N GLU A 125 6.01 3.28 1.75
CA GLU A 125 7.06 3.44 0.74
C GLU A 125 8.19 4.35 1.24
N GLU A 126 7.88 5.46 1.90
CA GLU A 126 8.86 6.39 2.48
C GLU A 126 9.70 5.75 3.60
N GLU A 127 9.11 4.87 4.39
CA GLU A 127 9.77 4.11 5.46
C GLU A 127 10.47 2.84 4.96
N ASP A 128 10.50 2.60 3.66
CA ASP A 128 11.10 1.41 3.03
C ASP A 128 10.49 0.06 3.45
N TYR A 129 9.26 0.06 3.95
CA TYR A 129 8.53 -1.18 4.26
C TYR A 129 7.99 -1.87 3.00
N ILE A 130 7.70 -1.09 1.97
CA ILE A 130 7.32 -1.57 0.65
C ILE A 130 8.16 -0.86 -0.41
N TYR A 131 8.33 -1.51 -1.57
CA TYR A 131 9.12 -0.94 -2.66
C TYR A 131 8.41 0.21 -3.36
N LYS A 132 7.11 0.05 -3.61
CA LYS A 132 6.30 1.01 -4.35
C LYS A 132 4.85 0.97 -3.89
N SER A 133 4.27 2.14 -3.68
CA SER A 133 2.86 2.25 -3.31
C SER A 133 1.95 1.71 -4.42
N PRO A 134 1.04 0.76 -4.11
CA PRO A 134 0.06 0.26 -5.07
C PRO A 134 -1.01 1.29 -5.44
N VAL A 135 -1.14 2.37 -4.68
CA VAL A 135 -2.14 3.43 -4.90
C VAL A 135 -1.69 4.48 -5.92
N ARG A 136 -0.42 4.50 -6.31
CA ARG A 136 0.15 5.50 -7.24
C ARG A 136 -0.61 5.62 -8.57
N ARG A 137 -1.16 4.51 -9.06
CA ARG A 137 -1.90 4.46 -10.32
C ARG A 137 -3.38 4.77 -10.18
N ILE A 138 -3.88 4.91 -8.96
CA ILE A 138 -5.28 5.21 -8.69
C ILE A 138 -5.44 6.73 -8.61
N LYS A 139 -6.12 7.28 -9.61
CA LYS A 139 -6.36 8.72 -9.70
C LYS A 139 -7.50 9.14 -8.78
N LYS A 140 -7.51 10.43 -8.44
CA LYS A 140 -8.61 11.07 -7.73
C LYS A 140 -9.94 10.76 -8.42
N ILE A 141 -10.93 10.37 -7.62
CA ILE A 141 -12.29 10.16 -8.09
C ILE A 141 -12.93 11.54 -8.36
N LYS A 142 -13.40 11.73 -9.58
CA LYS A 142 -14.09 12.97 -9.96
C LYS A 142 -15.42 13.04 -9.24
N THR A 143 -15.56 14.05 -8.39
CA THR A 143 -16.83 14.40 -7.76
C THR A 143 -17.45 15.55 -8.54
N SER A 144 -18.77 15.48 -8.81
CA SER A 144 -19.48 16.65 -9.35
C SER A 144 -19.49 17.73 -8.28
N ARG A 145 -18.93 18.91 -8.61
CA ARG A 145 -19.12 20.09 -7.79
C ARG A 145 -20.60 20.52 -7.92
N VAL A 146 -21.36 20.29 -6.88
CA VAL A 146 -22.64 20.95 -6.74
C VAL A 146 -22.31 22.42 -6.42
N LEU A 147 -22.48 23.30 -7.41
CA LEU A 147 -22.46 24.75 -7.18
C LEU A 147 -23.59 25.04 -6.20
N LYS A 148 -23.26 25.38 -4.96
CA LYS A 148 -24.23 25.92 -4.04
C LYS A 148 -24.75 27.23 -4.65
N PRO A 149 -26.07 27.40 -4.78
CA PRO A 149 -26.59 28.67 -5.24
C PRO A 149 -26.16 29.78 -4.27
N VAL A 150 -25.51 30.80 -4.81
CA VAL A 150 -25.14 32.00 -4.05
C VAL A 150 -26.43 32.84 -3.96
N TYR A 151 -26.95 33.00 -2.75
CA TYR A 151 -28.05 33.91 -2.48
C TYR A 151 -27.52 35.33 -2.23
#